data_f98fd7817cfdb283b65a5bd6ab1b950d
#
_entry.id   f98fd7817cfdb283b65a5bd6ab1b950d
#
_cell.length_a   1.000
_cell.length_b   1.000
_cell.length_c   1.000
_cell.angle_alpha   90.00
_cell.angle_beta   90.00
_cell.angle_gamma   90.00
#
_symmetry.space_group_name_H-M   'P 1'
#
loop_
_entity.id
_entity.type
_entity.pdbx_description
1 polymer ?
#
loop_
_entity_poly.entity_id
_entity_poly.type
_entity_poly.pdbx_seq_one_letter_code
_entity_poly.pdbx_strand_id
1 'polypeptide(L)'
;MDWTLEVVVLPVSDIDRAVEFYRDKVGFHLDHDTRNEHMHVVQLTPPGSGCSIVVGDLPSQNEMAPGSMRGLQLVVADAEAARAELVGRGVEASEIQVFDERDGGTFFGFSDPDGNTWAVQQLKVRAEKPLIPLDHRDRFGA
;
A
#
# COMPACT_ATOMS: atom_id res chain seq x y z
N MET A 1 -24.58 2.86 -12.91
CA MET A 1 -23.80 3.58 -11.88
C MET A 1 -22.53 2.82 -11.61
N ASP A 2 -21.40 3.52 -11.68
CA ASP A 2 -20.09 2.90 -11.40
C ASP A 2 -19.80 2.93 -9.89
N TRP A 3 -19.15 1.88 -9.43
CA TRP A 3 -18.73 1.75 -8.03
C TRP A 3 -17.24 1.51 -8.01
N THR A 4 -16.50 2.37 -7.32
CA THR A 4 -15.04 2.24 -7.21
C THR A 4 -14.64 2.08 -5.74
N LEU A 5 -13.75 1.13 -5.46
CA LEU A 5 -13.16 1.00 -4.13
C LEU A 5 -12.03 2.02 -4.03
N GLU A 6 -12.21 3.03 -3.19
CA GLU A 6 -11.30 4.18 -3.13
C GLU A 6 -10.40 4.16 -1.90
N VAL A 7 -10.89 3.68 -0.76
CA VAL A 7 -10.18 3.78 0.51
C VAL A 7 -10.38 2.53 1.34
N VAL A 8 -9.30 2.05 1.95
CA VAL A 8 -9.31 0.94 2.91
C VAL A 8 -8.70 1.45 4.22
N VAL A 9 -9.38 1.21 5.34
CA VAL A 9 -8.86 1.54 6.67
C VAL A 9 -7.78 0.54 7.06
N LEU A 10 -6.63 1.04 7.49
CA LEU A 10 -5.52 0.22 7.98
C LEU A 10 -5.34 0.46 9.48
N PRO A 11 -5.54 -0.58 10.32
CA PRO A 11 -5.43 -0.40 11.77
C PRO A 11 -3.97 -0.35 12.22
N VAL A 12 -3.59 0.77 12.85
CA VAL A 12 -2.23 0.99 13.36
C VAL A 12 -2.27 1.53 14.79
N SER A 13 -1.21 1.29 15.55
CA SER A 13 -1.10 1.76 16.92
C SER A 13 -0.47 3.16 17.05
N ASP A 14 0.33 3.54 16.04
CA ASP A 14 1.07 4.80 16.03
C ASP A 14 0.99 5.39 14.62
N ILE A 15 0.21 6.44 14.47
CA ILE A 15 -0.06 7.05 13.16
C ILE A 15 1.22 7.62 12.54
N ASP A 16 2.02 8.34 13.31
CA ASP A 16 3.25 8.95 12.78
C ASP A 16 4.25 7.89 12.31
N ARG A 17 4.40 6.80 13.06
CA ARG A 17 5.25 5.67 12.68
C ARG A 17 4.74 4.99 11.41
N ALA A 18 3.43 4.80 11.30
CA ALA A 18 2.83 4.22 10.10
C ALA A 18 3.05 5.10 8.88
N VAL A 19 2.87 6.41 9.00
CA VAL A 19 3.09 7.37 7.92
C VAL A 19 4.55 7.34 7.46
N GLU A 20 5.50 7.35 8.39
CA GLU A 20 6.92 7.26 8.04
C GLU A 20 7.21 5.97 7.28
N PHE A 21 6.67 4.84 7.72
CA PHE A 21 6.86 3.56 7.06
C PHE A 21 6.28 3.57 5.63
N TYR A 22 5.02 3.93 5.47
CA TYR A 22 4.37 3.86 4.16
C TYR A 22 4.86 4.93 3.19
N ARG A 23 5.12 6.14 3.66
CA ARG A 23 5.63 7.22 2.81
C ARG A 23 7.10 7.03 2.47
N ASP A 24 7.96 6.83 3.47
CA ASP A 24 9.41 6.91 3.29
C ASP A 24 10.05 5.57 2.94
N LYS A 25 9.51 4.46 3.44
CA LYS A 25 10.06 3.13 3.19
C LYS A 25 9.35 2.39 2.08
N VAL A 26 8.02 2.38 2.07
CA VAL A 26 7.27 1.70 1.01
C VAL A 26 7.14 2.59 -0.23
N GLY A 27 7.05 3.90 -0.05
CA GLY A 27 7.03 4.85 -1.15
C GLY A 27 5.63 5.27 -1.60
N PHE A 28 4.64 5.16 -0.70
CA PHE A 28 3.30 5.66 -0.99
C PHE A 28 3.28 7.18 -0.96
N HIS A 29 2.47 7.77 -1.82
CA HIS A 29 2.26 9.21 -1.82
C HIS A 29 1.35 9.60 -0.65
N LEU A 30 1.76 10.62 0.11
CA LEU A 30 0.91 11.18 1.16
C LEU A 30 -0.04 12.19 0.52
N ASP A 31 -1.33 11.85 0.49
CA ASP A 31 -2.36 12.68 -0.15
C ASP A 31 -2.74 13.85 0.73
N HIS A 32 -3.05 13.56 1.98
CA HIS A 32 -3.34 14.59 2.96
C HIS A 32 -3.16 14.04 4.38
N ASP A 33 -2.86 14.95 5.29
CA ASP A 33 -2.69 14.71 6.71
C ASP A 33 -3.53 15.76 7.44
N THR A 34 -4.62 15.31 8.05
CA THR A 34 -5.53 16.18 8.79
C THR A 34 -5.32 15.95 10.28
N ARG A 35 -4.76 16.94 10.94
CA ARG A 35 -4.49 16.89 12.38
C ARG A 35 -5.07 18.13 13.06
N ASN A 36 -5.92 17.91 14.06
CA ASN A 36 -6.44 18.96 14.91
C ASN A 36 -6.68 18.41 16.32
N GLU A 37 -7.30 19.19 17.20
CA GLU A 37 -7.54 18.79 18.59
C GLU A 37 -8.52 17.60 18.73
N HIS A 38 -9.27 17.27 17.68
CA HIS A 38 -10.29 16.22 17.70
C HIS A 38 -9.89 14.96 16.96
N MET A 39 -8.96 15.05 16.00
CA MET A 39 -8.62 13.90 15.17
C MET A 39 -7.25 14.02 14.53
N HIS A 40 -6.72 12.87 14.17
CA HIS A 40 -5.56 12.75 13.27
C HIS A 40 -5.86 11.67 12.25
N VAL A 41 -5.97 12.04 10.97
CA VAL A 41 -6.30 11.13 9.86
C VAL A 41 -5.38 11.40 8.70
N VAL A 42 -4.74 10.36 8.18
CA VAL A 42 -3.78 10.45 7.08
C VAL A 42 -4.17 9.48 5.97
N GLN A 43 -4.20 9.97 4.74
CA GLN A 43 -4.45 9.14 3.56
C GLN A 43 -3.19 9.04 2.72
N LEU A 44 -2.83 7.81 2.33
CA LEU A 44 -1.67 7.54 1.49
C LEU A 44 -2.09 6.63 0.33
N THR A 45 -1.49 6.86 -0.85
CA THR A 45 -1.84 6.13 -2.06
C THR A 45 -0.60 5.52 -2.70
N PRO A 46 -0.62 4.21 -3.01
CA PRO A 46 0.46 3.61 -3.80
C PRO A 46 0.58 4.30 -5.17
N PRO A 47 1.79 4.54 -5.67
CA PRO A 47 1.96 5.14 -7.00
C PRO A 47 1.22 4.35 -8.07
N GLY A 48 0.39 5.02 -8.85
CA GLY A 48 -0.40 4.41 -9.93
C GLY A 48 -1.68 3.71 -9.49
N SER A 49 -2.01 3.73 -8.18
CA SER A 49 -3.23 3.12 -7.66
C SER A 49 -4.38 4.12 -7.60
N GLY A 50 -5.59 3.64 -7.83
CA GLY A 50 -6.82 4.39 -7.58
C GLY A 50 -7.43 4.10 -6.20
N CYS A 51 -6.80 3.24 -5.42
CA CYS A 51 -7.24 2.90 -4.06
C CYS A 51 -6.17 3.32 -3.06
N SER A 52 -6.60 3.91 -1.96
CA SER A 52 -5.73 4.46 -0.92
C SER A 52 -5.89 3.69 0.39
N ILE A 53 -4.92 3.81 1.27
CA ILE A 53 -5.09 3.42 2.67
C ILE A 53 -5.30 4.68 3.51
N VAL A 54 -6.04 4.54 4.59
CA VAL A 54 -6.21 5.59 5.59
C VAL A 54 -5.83 5.05 6.96
N VAL A 55 -5.02 5.80 7.69
CA VAL A 55 -4.68 5.52 9.08
C VAL A 55 -5.19 6.69 9.93
N GLY A 56 -5.71 6.42 11.12
CA GLY A 56 -6.27 7.47 11.92
C GLY A 56 -6.74 7.01 13.28
N ASP A 57 -7.26 7.95 14.05
CA ASP A 57 -7.71 7.74 15.43
C ASP A 57 -9.22 7.95 15.63
N LEU A 58 -9.98 8.07 14.55
CA LEU A 58 -11.44 8.11 14.64
C LEU A 58 -11.98 6.76 15.13
N PRO A 59 -13.16 6.73 15.79
CA PRO A 59 -13.71 5.47 16.30
C PRO A 59 -13.83 4.37 15.25
N SER A 60 -14.26 4.71 14.03
CA SER A 60 -14.35 3.75 12.93
C SER A 60 -13.00 3.18 12.49
N GLN A 61 -11.91 3.90 12.75
CA GLN A 61 -10.55 3.48 12.42
C GLN A 61 -9.92 2.63 13.53
N ASN A 62 -10.51 2.66 14.71
CA ASN A 62 -10.04 1.93 15.88
C ASN A 62 -10.86 0.66 16.18
N GLU A 63 -11.82 0.30 15.33
CA GLU A 63 -12.64 -0.90 15.52
C GLU A 63 -11.85 -2.19 15.34
N MET A 64 -10.84 -2.17 14.46
CA MET A 64 -9.94 -3.31 14.27
C MET A 64 -8.71 -3.17 15.15
N ALA A 65 -8.22 -4.28 15.69
CA ALA A 65 -6.98 -4.28 16.45
C ALA A 65 -5.80 -3.85 15.56
N PRO A 66 -4.86 -3.03 16.07
CA PRO A 66 -3.66 -2.68 15.31
C PRO A 66 -2.94 -3.93 14.80
N GLY A 67 -2.52 -3.90 13.54
CA GLY A 67 -1.80 -5.02 12.93
C GLY A 67 -2.67 -6.20 12.50
N SER A 68 -4.00 -6.10 12.58
CA SER A 68 -4.90 -7.21 12.28
C SER A 68 -5.23 -7.40 10.80
N MET A 69 -4.87 -6.46 9.94
CA MET A 69 -5.12 -6.58 8.50
C MET A 69 -4.16 -7.59 7.87
N ARG A 70 -4.72 -8.52 7.10
CA ARG A 70 -3.93 -9.58 6.46
C ARG A 70 -4.12 -9.58 4.95
N GLY A 71 -3.00 -9.61 4.22
CA GLY A 71 -3.01 -9.89 2.80
C GLY A 71 -3.55 -8.80 1.90
N LEU A 72 -3.39 -7.53 2.27
CA LEU A 72 -3.57 -6.46 1.29
C LEU A 72 -2.59 -6.71 0.15
N GLN A 73 -3.04 -6.54 -1.08
CA GLN A 73 -2.25 -6.94 -2.24
C GLN A 73 -1.91 -5.76 -3.13
N LEU A 74 -0.61 -5.63 -3.39
CA LEU A 74 -0.08 -4.70 -4.38
C LEU A 74 0.28 -5.48 -5.64
N VAL A 75 0.19 -4.83 -6.78
CA VAL A 75 0.59 -5.42 -8.07
C VAL A 75 1.68 -4.55 -8.67
N VAL A 76 2.77 -5.20 -9.08
CA VAL A 76 3.91 -4.54 -9.73
C VAL A 76 4.24 -5.27 -11.02
N ALA A 77 4.93 -4.59 -11.93
CA ALA A 77 5.36 -5.21 -13.18
C ALA A 77 6.55 -6.16 -12.97
N ASP A 78 7.41 -5.87 -11.99
CA ASP A 78 8.66 -6.58 -11.74
C ASP A 78 8.87 -6.75 -10.23
N ALA A 79 8.68 -7.96 -9.74
CA ALA A 79 8.78 -8.26 -8.31
C ALA A 79 10.22 -8.11 -7.78
N GLU A 80 11.22 -8.51 -8.55
CA GLU A 80 12.62 -8.39 -8.12
C GLU A 80 13.01 -6.92 -7.92
N ALA A 81 12.65 -6.07 -8.88
CA ALA A 81 12.92 -4.64 -8.79
C ALA A 81 12.17 -4.00 -7.60
N ALA A 82 10.90 -4.34 -7.43
CA ALA A 82 10.09 -3.83 -6.32
C ALA A 82 10.66 -4.26 -4.97
N ARG A 83 11.04 -5.53 -4.84
CA ARG A 83 11.65 -6.05 -3.61
C ARG A 83 12.97 -5.33 -3.30
N ALA A 84 13.80 -5.13 -4.31
CA ALA A 84 15.07 -4.43 -4.15
C ALA A 84 14.88 -3.00 -3.66
N GLU A 85 13.86 -2.29 -4.16
CA GLU A 85 13.51 -0.95 -3.68
C GLU A 85 13.14 -0.96 -2.20
N LEU A 86 12.28 -1.88 -1.78
CA LEU A 86 11.85 -1.98 -0.38
C LEU A 86 13.00 -2.33 0.54
N VAL A 87 13.79 -3.33 0.18
CA VAL A 87 14.96 -3.74 0.97
C VAL A 87 15.98 -2.60 1.05
N GLY A 88 16.21 -1.88 -0.04
CA GLY A 88 17.11 -0.74 -0.08
C GLY A 88 16.68 0.42 0.84
N ARG A 89 15.40 0.51 1.15
CA ARG A 89 14.85 1.50 2.09
C ARG A 89 14.64 0.94 3.50
N GLY A 90 15.13 -0.27 3.76
CA GLY A 90 15.12 -0.86 5.09
C GLY A 90 13.87 -1.68 5.44
N VAL A 91 13.05 -2.03 4.45
CA VAL A 91 11.90 -2.91 4.67
C VAL A 91 12.36 -4.36 4.63
N GLU A 92 11.96 -5.15 5.63
CA GLU A 92 12.16 -6.59 5.59
C GLU A 92 11.11 -7.20 4.68
N ALA A 93 11.56 -7.84 3.61
CA ALA A 93 10.71 -8.49 2.63
C ALA A 93 11.03 -9.98 2.55
N SER A 94 10.00 -10.79 2.36
CA SER A 94 10.19 -12.22 2.14
C SER A 94 10.94 -12.48 0.82
N GLU A 95 11.46 -13.69 0.67
CA GLU A 95 12.02 -14.14 -0.60
C GLU A 95 10.90 -14.21 -1.65
N ILE A 96 11.29 -14.02 -2.92
CA ILE A 96 10.37 -14.15 -4.03
C ILE A 96 10.01 -15.63 -4.20
N GLN A 97 8.72 -15.91 -4.33
CA GLN A 97 8.20 -17.25 -4.52
C GLN A 97 7.40 -17.33 -5.82
N VAL A 98 7.64 -18.37 -6.58
CA VAL A 98 6.91 -18.65 -7.81
C VAL A 98 5.98 -19.83 -7.54
N PHE A 99 4.69 -19.51 -7.36
CA PHE A 99 3.65 -20.54 -7.15
C PHE A 99 3.15 -21.09 -8.49
N ASP A 100 3.24 -20.30 -9.54
CA ASP A 100 2.82 -20.65 -10.90
C ASP A 100 3.72 -19.88 -11.87
N GLU A 101 4.20 -20.57 -12.92
CA GLU A 101 5.08 -19.94 -13.91
C GLU A 101 4.36 -18.97 -14.82
N ARG A 102 3.02 -19.04 -14.89
CA ARG A 102 2.25 -18.08 -15.67
C ARG A 102 2.34 -16.71 -15.01
N ASP A 103 2.15 -15.66 -15.79
CA ASP A 103 2.14 -14.28 -15.30
C ASP A 103 1.07 -14.14 -14.20
N GLY A 104 1.44 -13.53 -13.09
CA GLY A 104 0.58 -13.41 -11.91
C GLY A 104 0.85 -14.46 -10.84
N GLY A 105 1.72 -15.43 -11.10
CA GLY A 105 2.05 -16.48 -10.12
C GLY A 105 3.27 -16.22 -9.25
N THR A 106 3.90 -15.06 -9.38
CA THR A 106 5.11 -14.67 -8.64
C THR A 106 4.76 -13.65 -7.57
N PHE A 107 5.20 -13.89 -6.34
CA PHE A 107 4.85 -13.09 -5.16
C PHE A 107 6.03 -12.91 -4.23
N PHE A 108 5.98 -11.85 -3.44
CA PHE A 108 6.69 -11.73 -2.17
C PHE A 108 5.79 -10.97 -1.19
N GLY A 109 6.23 -10.79 0.05
CA GLY A 109 5.42 -10.09 1.04
C GLY A 109 6.27 -9.31 2.01
N PHE A 110 5.61 -8.41 2.74
CA PHE A 110 6.20 -7.66 3.84
C PHE A 110 5.11 -7.33 4.86
N SER A 111 5.54 -6.85 6.02
CA SER A 111 4.66 -6.41 7.09
C SER A 111 5.01 -4.98 7.48
N ASP A 112 4.02 -4.24 7.96
CA ASP A 112 4.26 -2.93 8.57
C ASP A 112 4.71 -3.09 10.03
N PRO A 113 5.06 -1.98 10.74
CA PRO A 113 5.51 -2.06 12.12
C PRO A 113 4.52 -2.67 13.10
N ASP A 114 3.22 -2.62 12.81
CA ASP A 114 2.18 -3.23 13.66
C ASP A 114 1.89 -4.68 13.30
N GLY A 115 2.40 -5.17 12.18
CA GLY A 115 2.17 -6.53 11.72
C GLY A 115 1.06 -6.68 10.69
N ASN A 116 0.51 -5.58 10.15
CA ASN A 116 -0.36 -5.67 8.97
C ASN A 116 0.43 -6.23 7.80
N THR A 117 -0.10 -7.24 7.13
CA THR A 117 0.63 -7.95 6.08
C THR A 117 0.20 -7.53 4.68
N TRP A 118 1.18 -7.51 3.79
CA TRP A 118 1.02 -7.16 2.39
C TRP A 118 1.59 -8.26 1.52
N ALA A 119 0.88 -8.58 0.45
CA ALA A 119 1.38 -9.42 -0.64
C ALA A 119 1.71 -8.51 -1.83
N VAL A 120 2.78 -8.81 -2.53
CA VAL A 120 3.16 -8.13 -3.78
C VAL A 120 3.16 -9.16 -4.89
N GLN A 121 2.27 -8.97 -5.84
CA GLN A 121 2.11 -9.83 -7.01
C GLN A 121 2.78 -9.22 -8.22
N GLN A 122 3.47 -10.03 -9.01
CA GLN A 122 3.99 -9.60 -10.28
C GLN A 122 2.99 -9.87 -11.40
N LEU A 123 2.66 -8.82 -12.15
CA LEU A 123 1.97 -8.93 -13.44
C LEU A 123 2.82 -8.20 -14.48
N LYS A 124 3.54 -8.93 -15.30
CA LYS A 124 4.45 -8.34 -16.29
C LYS A 124 3.71 -7.44 -17.27
N VAL A 125 2.46 -7.75 -17.56
CA VAL A 125 1.62 -6.96 -18.46
C VAL A 125 1.41 -5.52 -17.95
N ARG A 126 1.59 -5.25 -16.65
CA ARG A 126 1.47 -3.90 -16.10
C ARG A 126 2.52 -2.93 -16.63
N ALA A 127 3.65 -3.42 -17.13
CA ALA A 127 4.67 -2.58 -17.76
C ALA A 127 4.13 -1.89 -19.03
N GLU A 128 3.28 -2.59 -19.78
CA GLU A 128 2.72 -2.09 -21.03
C GLU A 128 1.29 -1.58 -20.91
N LYS A 129 0.53 -2.17 -19.98
CA LYS A 129 -0.89 -1.84 -19.76
C LYS A 129 -1.13 -1.50 -18.29
N PRO A 130 -0.81 -0.28 -17.86
CA PRO A 130 -1.09 0.15 -16.50
C PRO A 130 -2.60 0.20 -16.25
N LEU A 131 -2.99 -0.09 -15.00
CA LEU A 131 -4.40 -0.10 -14.64
C LEU A 131 -5.04 1.29 -14.79
N ILE A 132 -4.31 2.34 -14.42
CA ILE A 132 -4.75 3.72 -14.55
C ILE A 132 -3.95 4.36 -15.68
N PRO A 133 -4.62 4.88 -16.73
CA PRO A 133 -3.93 5.57 -17.82
C PRO A 133 -3.07 6.73 -17.32
N LEU A 134 -1.93 6.95 -17.96
CA LEU A 134 -0.96 7.97 -17.54
C LEU A 134 -1.57 9.37 -17.49
N ASP A 135 -2.44 9.70 -18.45
CA ASP A 135 -3.10 10.99 -18.53
C ASP A 135 -4.13 11.22 -17.40
N HIS A 136 -4.50 10.18 -16.67
CA HIS A 136 -5.44 10.26 -15.56
C HIS A 136 -4.78 10.23 -14.19
N ARG A 137 -3.47 9.94 -14.10
CA ARG A 137 -2.78 9.75 -12.82
C ARG A 137 -2.71 11.00 -11.97
N ASP A 138 -2.69 12.17 -12.58
CA ASP A 138 -2.65 13.45 -11.86
C ASP A 138 -3.89 13.69 -10.99
N ARG A 139 -4.93 12.90 -11.19
CA ARG A 139 -6.16 13.00 -10.39
C ARG A 139 -6.05 12.31 -9.03
N PHE A 140 -4.99 11.52 -8.83
CA PHE A 140 -4.80 10.69 -7.64
C PHE A 140 -3.50 11.09 -6.95
N GLY A 141 -3.60 11.59 -5.72
CA GLY A 141 -2.43 11.89 -4.92
C GLY A 141 -1.55 12.99 -5.48
N ALA A 142 -2.15 14.03 -5.93
CA ALA A 142 -1.44 15.17 -6.48
C ALA A 142 -0.59 15.91 -5.44
#